data_d7ef58a633abf8f0528e68ef4067f03d
#
_entry.id   d7ef58a633abf8f0528e68ef4067f03d
#
_cell.length_a   1.000
_cell.length_b   1.000
_cell.length_c   1.000
_cell.angle_alpha   90.00
_cell.angle_beta   90.00
_cell.angle_gamma   90.00
#
_symmetry.space_group_name_H-M   'P 1'
#
loop_
_entity.id
_entity.type
_entity.pdbx_description
1 polymer ?
#
loop_
_entity_poly.entity_id
_entity_poly.type
_entity_poly.pdbx_seq_one_letter_code
_entity_poly.pdbx_strand_id
1 'polypeptide(L)'
;MGRITASQKANLNDLDLYKTKIKDLENKNVVLDIGFGNGEYTAAYANAFQEKHLIATEVYLSGIGSLIGLINKYKISNISIFDEDVRLLMDQMPKEFLDSVNILFPDPWQKAKHHKRRLISEYFLYQLHPLLKPNPKIFVRTDWEDYAEQISELAEVMSSHFRLERTQNIEFEFETRFHQRAIKEGREISSFLFTKL
;
A
#
# COMPACT_ATOMS: atom_id res chain seq x y z
N MET A 1 4.85 17.96 -5.66
CA MET A 1 4.53 17.15 -6.87
C MET A 1 5.70 17.20 -7.83
N GLY A 2 6.29 16.06 -8.18
CA GLY A 2 7.34 16.00 -9.20
C GLY A 2 6.76 16.21 -10.60
N ARG A 3 7.54 16.83 -11.48
CA ARG A 3 7.15 17.00 -12.89
C ARG A 3 7.11 15.62 -13.56
N ILE A 4 6.00 15.28 -14.24
CA ILE A 4 5.87 14.05 -15.01
C ILE A 4 6.87 14.06 -16.19
N THR A 5 7.60 12.98 -16.40
CA THR A 5 8.55 12.83 -17.51
C THR A 5 7.83 12.42 -18.79
N ALA A 6 8.48 12.61 -19.95
CA ALA A 6 7.91 12.20 -21.25
C ALA A 6 7.64 10.68 -21.29
N SER A 7 8.54 9.86 -20.73
CA SER A 7 8.35 8.41 -20.64
C SER A 7 7.16 8.03 -19.76
N GLN A 8 7.03 8.63 -18.55
CA GLN A 8 5.88 8.40 -17.69
C GLN A 8 4.56 8.78 -18.36
N LYS A 9 4.55 9.93 -19.09
CA LYS A 9 3.38 10.37 -19.84
C LYS A 9 3.02 9.40 -20.96
N ALA A 10 4.01 8.87 -21.68
CA ALA A 10 3.78 7.87 -22.71
C ALA A 10 3.19 6.57 -22.15
N ASN A 11 3.74 6.09 -21.01
CA ASN A 11 3.24 4.88 -20.34
C ASN A 11 1.77 5.00 -19.90
N LEU A 12 1.30 6.21 -19.55
CA LEU A 12 -0.10 6.41 -19.14
C LEU A 12 -1.12 6.10 -20.26
N ASN A 13 -0.70 6.05 -21.52
CA ASN A 13 -1.59 5.61 -22.61
C ASN A 13 -2.04 4.16 -22.45
N ASP A 14 -1.28 3.35 -21.70
CA ASP A 14 -1.59 1.95 -21.44
C ASP A 14 -2.40 1.74 -20.14
N LEU A 15 -2.75 2.81 -19.42
CA LEU A 15 -3.41 2.72 -18.11
C LEU A 15 -4.68 1.86 -18.14
N ASP A 16 -5.51 2.03 -19.18
CA ASP A 16 -6.77 1.30 -19.32
C ASP A 16 -6.58 -0.23 -19.41
N LEU A 17 -5.42 -0.70 -19.86
CA LEU A 17 -5.07 -2.12 -19.91
C LEU A 17 -4.89 -2.72 -18.51
N TYR A 18 -4.53 -1.87 -17.55
CA TYR A 18 -4.19 -2.27 -16.18
C TYR A 18 -5.24 -1.87 -15.13
N LYS A 19 -6.35 -1.23 -15.53
CA LYS A 19 -7.41 -0.84 -14.60
C LYS A 19 -7.95 -2.02 -13.79
N THR A 20 -8.08 -1.78 -12.48
CA THR A 20 -8.65 -2.78 -11.56
C THR A 20 -10.10 -3.09 -11.91
N LYS A 21 -10.41 -4.38 -12.01
CA LYS A 21 -11.77 -4.90 -12.16
C LYS A 21 -12.01 -5.93 -11.06
N ILE A 22 -12.71 -5.53 -10.01
CA ILE A 22 -12.92 -6.36 -8.80
C ILE A 22 -13.49 -7.74 -9.14
N LYS A 23 -14.46 -7.82 -10.08
CA LYS A 23 -15.09 -9.07 -10.49
C LYS A 23 -14.12 -10.13 -11.06
N ASP A 24 -13.01 -9.69 -11.64
CA ASP A 24 -12.00 -10.58 -12.24
C ASP A 24 -11.05 -11.17 -11.17
N LEU A 25 -11.22 -10.77 -9.90
CA LEU A 25 -10.32 -11.09 -8.79
C LEU A 25 -10.97 -11.93 -7.68
N GLU A 26 -12.26 -12.26 -7.77
CA GLU A 26 -13.03 -12.93 -6.69
C GLU A 26 -12.44 -14.26 -6.21
N ASN A 27 -11.71 -14.98 -7.07
CA ASN A 27 -11.10 -16.28 -6.73
C ASN A 27 -9.56 -16.22 -6.67
N LYS A 28 -8.98 -15.02 -6.49
CA LYS A 28 -7.54 -14.85 -6.42
C LYS A 28 -7.07 -14.56 -4.98
N ASN A 29 -5.78 -14.75 -4.76
CA ASN A 29 -5.11 -14.25 -3.58
C ASN A 29 -4.80 -12.77 -3.81
N VAL A 30 -5.59 -11.87 -3.21
CA VAL A 30 -5.53 -10.44 -3.50
C VAL A 30 -4.75 -9.69 -2.43
N VAL A 31 -3.73 -8.97 -2.86
CA VAL A 31 -2.94 -8.05 -2.03
C VAL A 31 -3.26 -6.62 -2.43
N LEU A 32 -3.61 -5.78 -1.47
CA LEU A 32 -3.81 -4.35 -1.69
C LEU A 32 -2.53 -3.59 -1.33
N ASP A 33 -1.94 -2.90 -2.30
CA ASP A 33 -0.75 -2.06 -2.10
C ASP A 33 -1.15 -0.59 -2.18
N ILE A 34 -1.12 0.11 -1.04
CA ILE A 34 -1.68 1.46 -0.92
C ILE A 34 -0.57 2.51 -0.97
N GLY A 35 -0.68 3.41 -1.95
CA GLY A 35 0.28 4.50 -2.14
C GLY A 35 1.62 3.99 -2.66
N PHE A 36 1.62 3.22 -3.75
CA PHE A 36 2.81 2.54 -4.26
C PHE A 36 3.94 3.49 -4.73
N GLY A 37 3.70 4.78 -4.81
CA GLY A 37 4.70 5.77 -5.23
C GLY A 37 5.20 5.53 -6.65
N ASN A 38 6.50 5.22 -6.83
CA ASN A 38 7.07 4.90 -8.15
C ASN A 38 6.87 3.42 -8.58
N GLY A 39 6.30 2.58 -7.71
CA GLY A 39 5.95 1.19 -8.01
C GLY A 39 7.12 0.20 -8.01
N GLU A 40 8.30 0.59 -7.54
CA GLU A 40 9.48 -0.30 -7.51
C GLU A 40 9.26 -1.50 -6.58
N TYR A 41 8.73 -1.26 -5.37
CA TYR A 41 8.34 -2.32 -4.44
C TYR A 41 7.23 -3.20 -5.04
N THR A 42 6.17 -2.57 -5.53
CA THR A 42 5.00 -3.23 -6.12
C THR A 42 5.39 -4.19 -7.23
N ALA A 43 6.22 -3.73 -8.17
CA ALA A 43 6.72 -4.54 -9.27
C ALA A 43 7.61 -5.69 -8.80
N ALA A 44 8.50 -5.45 -7.83
CA ALA A 44 9.38 -6.47 -7.26
C ALA A 44 8.58 -7.52 -6.48
N TYR A 45 7.60 -7.08 -5.66
CA TYR A 45 6.72 -7.97 -4.90
C TYR A 45 5.88 -8.86 -5.84
N ALA A 46 5.24 -8.27 -6.85
CA ALA A 46 4.44 -9.03 -7.82
C ALA A 46 5.28 -10.07 -8.59
N ASN A 47 6.52 -9.74 -8.93
CA ASN A 47 7.43 -10.67 -9.59
C ASN A 47 7.88 -11.81 -8.66
N ALA A 48 8.02 -11.56 -7.36
CA ALA A 48 8.37 -12.56 -6.35
C ALA A 48 7.21 -13.50 -6.01
N PHE A 49 5.96 -13.00 -6.03
CA PHE A 49 4.74 -13.72 -5.62
C PHE A 49 3.73 -13.79 -6.77
N GLN A 50 4.06 -14.57 -7.79
CA GLN A 50 3.24 -14.66 -9.02
C GLN A 50 1.87 -15.29 -8.79
N GLU A 51 1.68 -16.04 -7.71
CA GLU A 51 0.40 -16.63 -7.30
C GLU A 51 -0.56 -15.61 -6.65
N LYS A 52 -0.05 -14.43 -6.26
CA LYS A 52 -0.84 -13.33 -5.71
C LYS A 52 -1.18 -12.32 -6.80
N HIS A 53 -2.33 -11.68 -6.71
CA HIS A 53 -2.69 -10.54 -7.55
C HIS A 53 -2.63 -9.25 -6.73
N LEU A 54 -1.86 -8.26 -7.19
CA LEU A 54 -1.75 -6.97 -6.53
C LEU A 54 -2.74 -5.98 -7.14
N ILE A 55 -3.56 -5.38 -6.27
CA ILE A 55 -4.25 -4.13 -6.58
C ILE A 55 -3.38 -3.00 -6.05
N ALA A 56 -2.75 -2.26 -6.95
CA ALA A 56 -1.88 -1.15 -6.64
C ALA A 56 -2.64 0.18 -6.73
N THR A 57 -2.69 0.96 -5.63
CA THR A 57 -3.41 2.23 -5.60
C THR A 57 -2.46 3.42 -5.47
N GLU A 58 -2.65 4.44 -6.31
CA GLU A 58 -1.89 5.68 -6.29
C GLU A 58 -2.67 6.80 -6.99
N VAL A 59 -2.57 8.03 -6.49
CA VAL A 59 -3.25 9.19 -7.06
C VAL A 59 -2.32 10.06 -7.93
N TYR A 60 -1.02 9.85 -7.85
CA TYR A 60 -0.04 10.63 -8.59
C TYR A 60 0.29 10.00 -9.95
N LEU A 61 -0.10 10.67 -11.03
CA LEU A 61 0.13 10.21 -12.40
C LEU A 61 1.59 9.86 -12.71
N SER A 62 2.55 10.57 -12.11
CA SER A 62 3.97 10.24 -12.28
C SER A 62 4.33 8.86 -11.73
N GLY A 63 3.76 8.49 -10.58
CA GLY A 63 3.92 7.15 -10.00
C GLY A 63 3.27 6.08 -10.86
N ILE A 64 2.03 6.31 -11.28
CA ILE A 64 1.27 5.41 -12.14
C ILE A 64 2.04 5.15 -13.45
N GLY A 65 2.50 6.20 -14.12
CA GLY A 65 3.30 6.07 -15.35
C GLY A 65 4.64 5.35 -15.13
N SER A 66 5.23 5.46 -13.92
CA SER A 66 6.42 4.69 -13.55
C SER A 66 6.10 3.20 -13.40
N LEU A 67 5.05 2.85 -12.66
CA LEU A 67 4.65 1.45 -12.45
C LEU A 67 4.29 0.76 -13.77
N ILE A 68 3.52 1.42 -14.64
CA ILE A 68 3.19 0.89 -15.98
C ILE A 68 4.48 0.59 -16.77
N GLY A 69 5.46 1.49 -16.72
CA GLY A 69 6.76 1.26 -17.35
C GLY A 69 7.50 0.03 -16.80
N LEU A 70 7.40 -0.23 -15.49
CA LEU A 70 7.97 -1.44 -14.86
C LEU A 70 7.19 -2.70 -15.27
N ILE A 71 5.86 -2.64 -15.29
CA ILE A 71 5.00 -3.74 -15.73
C ILE A 71 5.36 -4.15 -17.16
N ASN A 72 5.45 -3.19 -18.08
CA ASN A 72 5.80 -3.44 -19.48
C ASN A 72 7.22 -4.01 -19.63
N LYS A 73 8.20 -3.42 -18.91
CA LYS A 73 9.60 -3.82 -18.95
C LYS A 73 9.81 -5.26 -18.46
N TYR A 74 9.18 -5.64 -17.36
CA TYR A 74 9.36 -6.94 -16.72
C TYR A 74 8.27 -7.95 -17.06
N LYS A 75 7.29 -7.57 -17.91
CA LYS A 75 6.16 -8.40 -18.35
C LYS A 75 5.35 -8.95 -17.16
N ILE A 76 5.09 -8.11 -16.17
CA ILE A 76 4.35 -8.49 -14.97
C ILE A 76 2.86 -8.59 -15.32
N SER A 77 2.21 -9.70 -14.98
CA SER A 77 0.81 -9.98 -15.36
C SER A 77 -0.17 -10.01 -14.20
N ASN A 78 0.32 -9.88 -12.97
CA ASN A 78 -0.45 -10.02 -11.73
C ASN A 78 -0.59 -8.70 -10.96
N ILE A 79 -0.60 -7.56 -11.67
CA ILE A 79 -0.88 -6.23 -11.13
C ILE A 79 -2.06 -5.62 -11.85
N SER A 80 -2.98 -5.03 -11.09
CA SER A 80 -3.95 -4.05 -11.59
C SER A 80 -3.80 -2.73 -10.84
N ILE A 81 -4.20 -1.63 -11.48
CA ILE A 81 -3.99 -0.28 -10.97
C ILE A 81 -5.33 0.38 -10.70
N PHE A 82 -5.44 1.01 -9.53
CA PHE A 82 -6.53 1.92 -9.20
C PHE A 82 -5.94 3.32 -8.97
N ASP A 83 -6.29 4.26 -9.82
CA ASP A 83 -5.68 5.59 -9.93
C ASP A 83 -6.44 6.71 -9.20
N GLU A 84 -7.27 6.32 -8.23
CA GLU A 84 -8.05 7.22 -7.38
C GLU A 84 -7.81 6.94 -5.89
N ASP A 85 -8.51 7.65 -5.01
CA ASP A 85 -8.44 7.41 -3.55
C ASP A 85 -8.86 5.97 -3.22
N VAL A 86 -8.03 5.28 -2.45
CA VAL A 86 -8.25 3.88 -2.05
C VAL A 86 -9.61 3.65 -1.39
N ARG A 87 -10.18 4.64 -0.72
CA ARG A 87 -11.51 4.55 -0.08
C ARG A 87 -12.60 4.27 -1.10
N LEU A 88 -12.51 4.88 -2.30
CA LEU A 88 -13.46 4.63 -3.40
C LEU A 88 -13.36 3.20 -3.93
N LEU A 89 -12.17 2.61 -3.86
CA LEU A 89 -11.98 1.21 -4.21
C LEU A 89 -12.54 0.29 -3.12
N MET A 90 -12.29 0.61 -1.84
CA MET A 90 -12.78 -0.17 -0.70
C MET A 90 -14.32 -0.27 -0.70
N ASP A 91 -15.02 0.80 -1.09
CA ASP A 91 -16.50 0.81 -1.21
C ASP A 91 -17.02 -0.17 -2.29
N GLN A 92 -16.17 -0.60 -3.22
CA GLN A 92 -16.52 -1.54 -4.30
C GLN A 92 -16.17 -2.99 -3.97
N MET A 93 -15.38 -3.23 -2.92
CA MET A 93 -14.90 -4.56 -2.56
C MET A 93 -15.96 -5.36 -1.79
N PRO A 94 -16.13 -6.65 -2.07
CA PRO A 94 -16.93 -7.51 -1.22
C PRO A 94 -16.23 -7.77 0.12
N LYS A 95 -16.98 -8.28 1.10
CA LYS A 95 -16.40 -8.73 2.37
C LYS A 95 -15.44 -9.90 2.13
N GLU A 96 -14.43 -10.01 2.99
CA GLU A 96 -13.45 -11.11 2.96
C GLU A 96 -12.77 -11.28 1.59
N PHE A 97 -12.37 -10.16 1.00
CA PHE A 97 -11.77 -10.12 -0.33
C PHE A 97 -10.23 -10.08 -0.30
N LEU A 98 -9.65 -9.40 0.67
CA LEU A 98 -8.21 -9.13 0.75
C LEU A 98 -7.49 -10.18 1.59
N ASP A 99 -6.42 -10.74 1.04
CA ASP A 99 -5.49 -11.64 1.76
C ASP A 99 -4.45 -10.87 2.56
N SER A 100 -4.00 -9.72 2.08
CA SER A 100 -3.10 -8.82 2.81
C SER A 100 -3.13 -7.40 2.27
N VAL A 101 -2.57 -6.46 3.05
CA VAL A 101 -2.46 -5.05 2.70
C VAL A 101 -1.07 -4.55 3.00
N ASN A 102 -0.46 -3.85 2.06
CA ASN A 102 0.83 -3.18 2.21
C ASN A 102 0.64 -1.66 2.21
N ILE A 103 1.21 -0.97 3.19
CA ILE A 103 1.18 0.48 3.32
C ILE A 103 2.58 0.96 3.68
N LEU A 104 3.35 1.36 2.68
CA LEU A 104 4.76 1.69 2.85
C LEU A 104 4.98 3.19 2.77
N PHE A 105 5.51 3.77 3.86
CA PHE A 105 5.85 5.18 3.96
C PHE A 105 4.70 6.12 3.55
N PRO A 106 3.49 5.95 4.14
CA PRO A 106 2.38 6.85 3.89
C PRO A 106 2.71 8.27 4.33
N ASP A 107 2.07 9.26 3.71
CA ASP A 107 2.31 10.68 4.03
C ASP A 107 2.17 10.93 5.55
N PRO A 108 3.24 11.41 6.23
CA PRO A 108 3.23 11.57 7.69
C PRO A 108 2.49 12.82 8.15
N TRP A 109 2.18 13.76 7.24
CA TRP A 109 1.49 15.01 7.57
C TRP A 109 2.09 15.70 8.82
N GLN A 110 3.36 16.06 8.77
CA GLN A 110 4.21 16.52 9.87
C GLN A 110 3.59 17.60 10.81
N LYS A 111 2.72 18.48 10.27
CA LYS A 111 2.09 19.54 11.06
C LYS A 111 0.90 18.98 11.84
N ALA A 112 0.82 19.19 13.16
CA ALA A 112 -0.26 18.68 14.02
C ALA A 112 -1.68 18.92 13.48
N LYS A 113 -1.97 20.11 12.91
CA LYS A 113 -3.27 20.42 12.29
C LYS A 113 -3.61 19.53 11.08
N HIS A 114 -2.63 18.81 10.54
CA HIS A 114 -2.79 17.91 9.39
C HIS A 114 -2.83 16.42 9.77
N HIS A 115 -2.58 16.03 11.03
CA HIS A 115 -2.58 14.63 11.49
C HIS A 115 -3.90 13.91 11.14
N LYS A 116 -5.03 14.62 11.13
CA LYS A 116 -6.33 14.08 10.68
C LYS A 116 -6.37 13.60 9.21
N ARG A 117 -5.33 13.87 8.41
CA ARG A 117 -5.18 13.40 7.02
C ARG A 117 -4.39 12.12 6.93
N ARG A 118 -3.75 11.68 8.02
CA ARG A 118 -2.99 10.43 8.07
C ARG A 118 -3.91 9.27 7.70
N LEU A 119 -3.41 8.40 6.82
CA LEU A 119 -4.19 7.26 6.32
C LEU A 119 -4.51 6.27 7.44
N ILE A 120 -3.46 5.85 8.19
CA ILE A 120 -3.64 4.88 9.28
C ILE A 120 -4.32 5.58 10.45
N SER A 121 -5.57 5.21 10.67
CA SER A 121 -6.45 5.74 11.71
C SER A 121 -7.45 4.66 12.12
N GLU A 122 -8.05 4.81 13.30
CA GLU A 122 -9.14 3.95 13.77
C GLU A 122 -10.22 3.79 12.70
N TYR A 123 -10.69 4.91 12.14
CA TYR A 123 -11.73 4.92 11.10
C TYR A 123 -11.35 4.11 9.86
N PHE A 124 -10.11 4.29 9.36
CA PHE A 124 -9.62 3.54 8.21
C PHE A 124 -9.54 2.03 8.50
N LEU A 125 -9.05 1.65 9.68
CA LEU A 125 -8.95 0.24 10.06
C LEU A 125 -10.34 -0.39 10.23
N TYR A 126 -11.33 0.33 10.76
CA TYR A 126 -12.72 -0.14 10.83
C TYR A 126 -13.33 -0.39 9.45
N GLN A 127 -13.07 0.49 8.49
CA GLN A 127 -13.54 0.30 7.11
C GLN A 127 -12.83 -0.87 6.42
N LEU A 128 -11.55 -1.07 6.69
CA LEU A 128 -10.74 -2.13 6.09
C LEU A 128 -11.07 -3.51 6.66
N HIS A 129 -11.38 -3.59 7.97
CA HIS A 129 -11.59 -4.85 8.69
C HIS A 129 -12.55 -5.83 8.00
N PRO A 130 -13.79 -5.45 7.56
CA PRO A 130 -14.70 -6.38 6.92
C PRO A 130 -14.24 -6.87 5.54
N LEU A 131 -13.31 -6.17 4.88
CA LEU A 131 -12.78 -6.54 3.57
C LEU A 131 -11.68 -7.59 3.65
N LEU A 132 -11.13 -7.80 4.83
CA LEU A 132 -10.04 -8.73 5.07
C LEU A 132 -10.58 -10.15 5.26
N LYS A 133 -9.96 -11.13 4.59
CA LYS A 133 -10.19 -12.56 4.83
C LYS A 133 -9.81 -12.97 6.26
N PRO A 134 -10.08 -14.18 6.72
CA PRO A 134 -9.52 -14.68 7.99
C PRO A 134 -7.98 -14.74 7.96
N ASN A 135 -7.34 -14.33 9.08
CA ASN A 135 -5.88 -14.29 9.25
C ASN A 135 -5.07 -13.44 8.25
N PRO A 136 -5.56 -12.29 7.79
CA PRO A 136 -4.83 -11.42 6.88
C PRO A 136 -3.75 -10.67 7.64
N LYS A 137 -2.80 -10.12 6.90
CA LYS A 137 -1.75 -9.26 7.43
C LYS A 137 -1.85 -7.87 6.81
N ILE A 138 -1.89 -6.83 7.65
CA ILE A 138 -1.69 -5.47 7.20
C ILE A 138 -0.27 -5.07 7.60
N PHE A 139 0.58 -4.89 6.62
CA PHE A 139 1.95 -4.47 6.83
C PHE A 139 2.10 -2.98 6.61
N VAL A 140 2.63 -2.28 7.62
CA VAL A 140 2.82 -0.82 7.61
C VAL A 140 4.27 -0.49 7.89
N ARG A 141 4.84 0.45 7.13
CA ARG A 141 6.16 1.03 7.38
C ARG A 141 6.09 2.55 7.41
N THR A 142 6.80 3.16 8.35
CA THR A 142 6.98 4.62 8.39
C THR A 142 8.37 4.96 8.92
N ASP A 143 8.93 6.08 8.44
CA ASP A 143 10.18 6.67 8.91
C ASP A 143 9.94 7.94 9.73
N TRP A 144 8.69 8.15 10.18
CA TRP A 144 8.27 9.32 10.94
C TRP A 144 7.86 8.91 12.35
N GLU A 145 8.65 9.31 13.36
CA GLU A 145 8.52 8.87 14.75
C GLU A 145 7.12 9.16 15.33
N ASP A 146 6.67 10.41 15.26
CA ASP A 146 5.33 10.82 15.72
C ASP A 146 4.20 10.04 15.05
N TYR A 147 4.35 9.64 13.78
CA TYR A 147 3.37 8.78 13.12
C TYR A 147 3.48 7.32 13.61
N ALA A 148 4.68 6.85 13.89
CA ALA A 148 4.88 5.54 14.48
C ALA A 148 4.28 5.43 15.89
N GLU A 149 4.40 6.49 16.69
CA GLU A 149 3.74 6.60 18.00
C GLU A 149 2.22 6.53 17.87
N GLN A 150 1.62 7.35 17.00
CA GLN A 150 0.18 7.30 16.72
C GLN A 150 -0.28 5.91 16.26
N ILE A 151 0.48 5.23 15.40
CA ILE A 151 0.15 3.86 14.96
C ILE A 151 0.21 2.89 16.14
N SER A 152 1.19 3.05 17.05
CA SER A 152 1.31 2.20 18.25
C SER A 152 0.12 2.36 19.20
N GLU A 153 -0.43 3.56 19.33
CA GLU A 153 -1.61 3.83 20.16
C GLU A 153 -2.86 3.10 19.67
N LEU A 154 -2.94 2.78 18.37
CA LEU A 154 -4.04 1.99 17.81
C LEU A 154 -4.08 0.54 18.36
N ALA A 155 -3.00 0.03 18.95
CA ALA A 155 -2.96 -1.30 19.54
C ALA A 155 -4.03 -1.47 20.64
N GLU A 156 -4.22 -0.46 21.49
CA GLU A 156 -5.23 -0.48 22.56
C GLU A 156 -6.63 -0.26 21.97
N VAL A 157 -6.80 0.80 21.18
CA VAL A 157 -8.10 1.21 20.63
C VAL A 157 -8.71 0.13 19.73
N MET A 158 -7.88 -0.58 18.97
CA MET A 158 -8.30 -1.61 17.99
C MET A 158 -8.15 -3.04 18.52
N SER A 159 -7.89 -3.23 19.82
CA SER A 159 -7.56 -4.54 20.43
C SER A 159 -8.64 -5.62 20.27
N SER A 160 -9.91 -5.24 20.04
CA SER A 160 -11.00 -6.17 19.74
C SER A 160 -11.08 -6.62 18.28
N HIS A 161 -10.34 -5.97 17.38
CA HIS A 161 -10.39 -6.20 15.92
C HIS A 161 -9.06 -6.67 15.37
N PHE A 162 -7.96 -6.16 15.93
CA PHE A 162 -6.61 -6.44 15.45
C PHE A 162 -5.64 -6.68 16.61
N ARG A 163 -4.73 -7.62 16.42
CA ARG A 163 -3.47 -7.67 17.16
C ARG A 163 -2.44 -6.84 16.40
N LEU A 164 -1.85 -5.85 17.05
CA LEU A 164 -0.78 -5.03 16.53
C LEU A 164 0.57 -5.44 17.12
N GLU A 165 1.54 -5.65 16.26
CA GLU A 165 2.93 -5.93 16.64
C GLU A 165 3.88 -4.97 15.93
N ARG A 166 4.83 -4.37 16.68
CA ARG A 166 6.01 -3.72 16.08
C ARG A 166 7.00 -4.84 15.74
N THR A 167 7.41 -4.96 14.48
CA THR A 167 8.17 -6.11 14.01
C THR A 167 9.33 -5.71 13.10
N GLN A 168 10.39 -6.50 13.13
CA GLN A 168 11.47 -6.47 12.13
C GLN A 168 11.30 -7.60 11.10
N ASN A 169 10.37 -8.54 11.36
CA ASN A 169 10.14 -9.67 10.47
C ASN A 169 9.07 -9.32 9.45
N ILE A 170 9.47 -9.15 8.20
CA ILE A 170 8.62 -8.77 7.08
C ILE A 170 8.66 -9.86 5.99
N GLU A 171 7.51 -10.10 5.36
CA GLU A 171 7.38 -11.15 4.33
C GLU A 171 8.29 -10.89 3.11
N PHE A 172 8.49 -9.63 2.74
CA PHE A 172 9.28 -9.24 1.60
C PHE A 172 10.12 -8.00 1.89
N GLU A 173 11.42 -8.18 2.01
CA GLU A 173 12.36 -7.08 2.16
C GLU A 173 12.67 -6.43 0.83
N PHE A 174 12.44 -5.12 0.77
CA PHE A 174 12.80 -4.29 -0.37
C PHE A 174 13.13 -2.88 0.10
N GLU A 175 14.28 -2.38 -0.32
CA GLU A 175 14.70 -1.02 -0.02
C GLU A 175 14.10 -0.04 -1.03
N THR A 176 12.94 0.54 -0.68
CA THR A 176 12.35 1.63 -1.47
C THR A 176 13.24 2.87 -1.42
N ARG A 177 13.01 3.83 -2.31
CA ARG A 177 13.69 5.15 -2.25
C ARG A 177 13.41 5.89 -0.94
N PHE A 178 12.21 5.71 -0.37
CA PHE A 178 11.87 6.27 0.94
C PHE A 178 12.70 5.61 2.05
N HIS A 179 12.87 4.29 2.00
CA HIS A 179 13.74 3.56 2.91
C HIS A 179 15.19 4.08 2.85
N GLN A 180 15.77 4.14 1.65
CA GLN A 180 17.13 4.64 1.43
C GLN A 180 17.29 6.10 1.88
N ARG A 181 16.27 6.93 1.64
CA ARG A 181 16.25 8.32 2.10
C ARG A 181 16.20 8.41 3.61
N ALA A 182 15.38 7.60 4.28
CA ALA A 182 15.28 7.55 5.73
C ALA A 182 16.64 7.22 6.37
N ILE A 183 17.32 6.17 5.87
CA ILE A 183 18.67 5.80 6.31
C ILE A 183 19.65 6.95 6.12
N LYS A 184 19.67 7.56 4.93
CA LYS A 184 20.57 8.68 4.61
C LYS A 184 20.36 9.89 5.53
N GLU A 185 19.12 10.14 5.94
CA GLU A 185 18.74 11.25 6.83
C GLU A 185 18.80 10.85 8.32
N GLY A 186 19.24 9.62 8.64
CA GLY A 186 19.39 9.13 10.02
C GLY A 186 18.04 8.90 10.72
N ARG A 187 16.95 8.71 9.97
CA ARG A 187 15.63 8.41 10.53
C ARG A 187 15.47 6.91 10.82
N GLU A 188 14.88 6.59 11.97
CA GLU A 188 14.50 5.23 12.30
C GLU A 188 13.29 4.79 11.47
N ILE A 189 13.31 3.55 10.98
CA ILE A 189 12.19 2.96 10.26
C ILE A 189 11.44 2.04 11.21
N SER A 190 10.18 2.36 11.45
CA SER A 190 9.26 1.55 12.23
C SER A 190 8.39 0.71 11.32
N SER A 191 8.31 -0.59 11.62
CA SER A 191 7.47 -1.54 10.89
C SER A 191 6.43 -2.14 11.83
N PHE A 192 5.19 -2.23 11.36
CA PHE A 192 4.05 -2.72 12.12
C PHE A 192 3.33 -3.81 11.34
N LEU A 193 2.82 -4.79 12.07
CA LEU A 193 1.96 -5.85 11.55
C LEU A 193 0.65 -5.86 12.32
N PHE A 194 -0.46 -5.60 11.62
CA PHE A 194 -1.79 -5.84 12.15
C PHE A 194 -2.27 -7.19 11.66
N THR A 195 -2.73 -8.01 12.58
CA THR A 195 -3.39 -9.30 12.30
C THR A 195 -4.84 -9.20 12.75
N LYS A 196 -5.79 -9.47 11.85
CA LYS A 196 -7.24 -9.49 12.16
C LYS A 196 -7.52 -10.60 13.16
N LEU A 197 -8.38 -10.32 14.15
CA LEU A 197 -8.86 -11.25 15.18
C LEU A 197 -10.18 -11.90 14.77
#